data_8650e43e21385283b7edb54223c51ac1
#
_entry.id   8650e43e21385283b7edb54223c51ac1
#
_cell.length_a   1.000
_cell.length_b   1.000
_cell.length_c   1.000
_cell.angle_alpha   90.00
_cell.angle_beta   90.00
_cell.angle_gamma   90.00
#
_symmetry.space_group_name_H-M   'P 1'
#
loop_
_entity.id
_entity.type
_entity.pdbx_description
1 polymer ?
#
loop_
_entity_poly.entity_id
_entity_poly.type
_entity_poly.pdbx_seq_one_letter_code
_entity_poly.pdbx_strand_id
1 'polypeptide(L)'
;NIINASYKLMVKVQPDAVLVLGDTNSCLSVIGAKRVHIPIFHMEAGNRCFDQRVPEETNRKIVDHISDMNLTYSDIAREYLLREGLPADRIIKTGSPMFEVIQKKKTDIEQSDILQTLALEEGRYFVVSAHREENINSSRNFLDLVESLNAIAQKYQLPVIVSTHPRTLKMIASKGIEFNPLIKIMKPLGFNDYVKLQSKSKAVLSDSGTISEESSILGFKALNIRQAHERPEAMEEASVMMVGLEQERILQGLE
;
A
#
# COMPACT_ATOMS: atom_id res chain seq x y z
N ASN A 1 -4.42 -13.79 -20.95
CA ASN A 1 -4.48 -14.77 -19.85
C ASN A 1 -3.07 -15.05 -19.33
N ILE A 2 -2.78 -14.54 -18.11
CA ILE A 2 -1.45 -14.60 -17.46
C ILE A 2 -0.96 -16.04 -17.33
N ILE A 3 -1.81 -16.95 -16.87
CA ILE A 3 -1.44 -18.37 -16.63
C ILE A 3 -0.90 -19.04 -17.89
N ASN A 4 -1.59 -18.87 -19.02
CA ASN A 4 -1.15 -19.49 -20.29
C ASN A 4 0.10 -18.83 -20.86
N ALA A 5 0.21 -17.51 -20.72
CA ALA A 5 1.40 -16.78 -21.18
C ALA A 5 2.63 -17.15 -20.36
N SER A 6 2.48 -17.20 -19.01
CA SER A 6 3.58 -17.58 -18.10
C SER A 6 3.99 -19.05 -18.31
N TYR A 7 3.05 -19.98 -18.48
CA TYR A 7 3.40 -21.37 -18.78
C TYR A 7 4.31 -21.48 -20.03
N LYS A 8 3.93 -20.82 -21.12
CA LYS A 8 4.73 -20.82 -22.35
C LYS A 8 6.13 -20.21 -22.13
N LEU A 9 6.19 -19.14 -21.32
CA LEU A 9 7.44 -18.48 -20.97
C LEU A 9 8.33 -19.41 -20.14
N MET A 10 7.78 -20.07 -19.10
CA MET A 10 8.51 -21.00 -18.24
C MET A 10 9.08 -22.19 -19.03
N VAL A 11 8.30 -22.75 -19.94
CA VAL A 11 8.77 -23.82 -20.84
C VAL A 11 9.92 -23.34 -21.73
N LYS A 12 9.87 -22.09 -22.22
CA LYS A 12 10.90 -21.53 -23.09
C LYS A 12 12.17 -21.14 -22.34
N VAL A 13 12.04 -20.48 -21.18
CA VAL A 13 13.18 -19.89 -20.43
C VAL A 13 13.82 -20.91 -19.50
N GLN A 14 13.03 -21.83 -18.92
CA GLN A 14 13.45 -22.83 -17.94
C GLN A 14 14.34 -22.23 -16.82
N PRO A 15 13.85 -21.23 -16.06
CA PRO A 15 14.62 -20.64 -14.99
C PRO A 15 14.84 -21.64 -13.85
N ASP A 16 15.91 -21.50 -13.08
CA ASP A 16 16.22 -22.33 -11.93
C ASP A 16 15.21 -22.14 -10.79
N ALA A 17 14.61 -20.95 -10.67
CA ALA A 17 13.58 -20.62 -9.68
C ALA A 17 12.75 -19.42 -10.15
N VAL A 18 11.58 -19.25 -9.54
CA VAL A 18 10.70 -18.07 -9.68
C VAL A 18 10.55 -17.40 -8.34
N LEU A 19 10.85 -16.10 -8.27
CA LEU A 19 10.56 -15.25 -7.12
C LEU A 19 9.34 -14.38 -7.44
N VAL A 20 8.34 -14.42 -6.58
CA VAL A 20 7.12 -13.60 -6.69
C VAL A 20 7.01 -12.69 -5.47
N LEU A 21 6.66 -11.43 -5.70
CA LEU A 21 6.37 -10.47 -4.63
C LEU A 21 4.89 -10.08 -4.67
N GLY A 22 4.19 -10.31 -3.56
CA GLY A 22 2.81 -9.91 -3.37
C GLY A 22 1.79 -10.75 -4.13
N ASP A 23 0.59 -10.20 -4.32
CA ASP A 23 -0.64 -10.94 -4.60
C ASP A 23 -1.48 -10.36 -5.77
N THR A 24 -0.94 -9.41 -6.53
CA THR A 24 -1.62 -8.93 -7.73
C THR A 24 -1.79 -10.06 -8.77
N ASN A 25 -2.65 -9.86 -9.76
CA ASN A 25 -2.95 -10.91 -10.75
C ASN A 25 -1.70 -11.51 -11.44
N SER A 26 -0.58 -10.79 -11.48
CA SER A 26 0.69 -11.30 -12.02
C SER A 26 1.25 -12.48 -11.22
N CYS A 27 0.94 -12.57 -9.92
CA CYS A 27 1.36 -13.67 -9.07
C CYS A 27 0.84 -15.04 -9.55
N LEU A 28 -0.29 -15.08 -10.25
CA LEU A 28 -0.85 -16.32 -10.83
C LEU A 28 0.05 -16.96 -11.89
N SER A 29 1.14 -16.29 -12.29
CA SER A 29 2.22 -16.87 -13.11
C SER A 29 2.85 -18.11 -12.47
N VAL A 30 2.81 -18.22 -11.13
CA VAL A 30 3.31 -19.38 -10.37
C VAL A 30 2.63 -20.71 -10.75
N ILE A 31 1.37 -20.66 -11.20
CA ILE A 31 0.65 -21.85 -11.69
C ILE A 31 1.39 -22.43 -12.90
N GLY A 32 1.84 -21.58 -13.82
CA GLY A 32 2.65 -21.99 -14.97
C GLY A 32 3.99 -22.59 -14.55
N ALA A 33 4.69 -21.96 -13.61
CA ALA A 33 5.97 -22.43 -13.08
C ALA A 33 5.83 -23.78 -12.38
N LYS A 34 4.81 -23.96 -11.54
CA LYS A 34 4.55 -25.22 -10.82
C LYS A 34 4.30 -26.39 -11.77
N ARG A 35 3.61 -26.15 -12.89
CA ARG A 35 3.31 -27.18 -13.92
C ARG A 35 4.57 -27.70 -14.63
N VAL A 36 5.65 -26.94 -14.64
CA VAL A 36 6.94 -27.35 -15.22
C VAL A 36 8.02 -27.59 -14.17
N HIS A 37 7.59 -27.79 -12.91
CA HIS A 37 8.44 -28.15 -11.75
C HIS A 37 9.54 -27.16 -11.41
N ILE A 38 9.34 -25.85 -11.69
CA ILE A 38 10.25 -24.80 -11.28
C ILE A 38 9.97 -24.42 -9.82
N PRO A 39 10.98 -24.36 -8.95
CA PRO A 39 10.83 -23.93 -7.56
C PRO A 39 10.29 -22.49 -7.46
N ILE A 40 9.36 -22.26 -6.52
CA ILE A 40 8.66 -20.98 -6.33
C ILE A 40 8.95 -20.45 -4.93
N PHE A 41 9.41 -19.20 -4.88
CA PHE A 41 9.61 -18.42 -3.67
C PHE A 41 8.61 -17.26 -3.65
N HIS A 42 7.81 -17.15 -2.59
CA HIS A 42 6.81 -16.10 -2.46
C HIS A 42 7.20 -15.13 -1.34
N MET A 43 7.49 -13.88 -1.68
CA MET A 43 7.69 -12.77 -0.75
C MET A 43 6.36 -12.10 -0.42
N GLU A 44 6.24 -11.56 0.79
CA GLU A 44 5.00 -10.99 1.33
C GLU A 44 3.91 -12.05 1.56
N ALA A 45 4.34 -13.29 1.82
CA ALA A 45 3.48 -14.43 2.04
C ALA A 45 2.71 -14.34 3.37
N GLY A 46 1.52 -14.96 3.42
CA GLY A 46 0.75 -15.13 4.64
C GLY A 46 -0.12 -13.95 5.04
N ASN A 47 -0.16 -12.86 4.28
CA ASN A 47 -1.09 -11.77 4.54
C ASN A 47 -2.53 -12.23 4.34
N ARG A 48 -3.46 -11.80 5.22
CA ARG A 48 -4.89 -12.12 5.17
C ARG A 48 -5.73 -10.91 5.54
N CYS A 49 -6.76 -10.62 4.76
CA CYS A 49 -7.80 -9.66 5.14
C CYS A 49 -9.14 -10.34 5.49
N PHE A 50 -9.25 -11.65 5.23
CA PHE A 50 -10.46 -12.45 5.46
C PHE A 50 -11.72 -11.93 4.75
N ASP A 51 -11.55 -11.08 3.72
CA ASP A 51 -12.62 -10.53 2.91
C ASP A 51 -12.55 -11.06 1.48
N GLN A 52 -13.49 -11.95 1.15
CA GLN A 52 -13.57 -12.59 -0.18
C GLN A 52 -13.95 -11.63 -1.32
N ARG A 53 -14.36 -10.40 -1.00
CA ARG A 53 -14.64 -9.36 -2.01
C ARG A 53 -13.34 -8.77 -2.58
N VAL A 54 -12.23 -8.95 -1.88
CA VAL A 54 -10.89 -8.50 -2.31
C VAL A 54 -10.27 -9.57 -3.21
N PRO A 55 -10.05 -9.32 -4.52
CA PRO A 55 -9.49 -10.31 -5.44
C PRO A 55 -8.13 -10.84 -5.01
N GLU A 56 -7.32 -9.98 -4.38
CA GLU A 56 -6.00 -10.31 -3.86
C GLU A 56 -6.06 -11.37 -2.75
N GLU A 57 -7.15 -11.44 -1.99
CA GLU A 57 -7.30 -12.48 -0.94
C GLU A 57 -7.32 -13.89 -1.55
N THR A 58 -7.95 -14.06 -2.69
CA THR A 58 -7.93 -15.32 -3.42
C THR A 58 -6.55 -15.60 -4.02
N ASN A 59 -5.93 -14.59 -4.63
CA ASN A 59 -4.62 -14.73 -5.26
C ASN A 59 -3.56 -15.15 -4.24
N ARG A 60 -3.49 -14.49 -3.07
CA ARG A 60 -2.48 -14.79 -2.04
C ARG A 60 -2.61 -16.20 -1.50
N LYS A 61 -3.84 -16.69 -1.27
CA LYS A 61 -4.07 -18.07 -0.86
C LYS A 61 -3.56 -19.07 -1.89
N ILE A 62 -3.83 -18.82 -3.18
CA ILE A 62 -3.34 -19.68 -4.25
C ILE A 62 -1.81 -19.70 -4.25
N VAL A 63 -1.16 -18.53 -4.21
CA VAL A 63 0.30 -18.41 -4.28
C VAL A 63 0.96 -19.03 -3.06
N ASP A 64 0.49 -18.74 -1.86
CA ASP A 64 1.03 -19.30 -0.63
C ASP A 64 1.02 -20.83 -0.64
N HIS A 65 -0.11 -21.43 -1.04
CA HIS A 65 -0.29 -22.89 -0.99
C HIS A 65 0.47 -23.65 -2.07
N ILE A 66 0.82 -23.02 -3.19
CA ILE A 66 1.56 -23.70 -4.25
C ILE A 66 3.05 -23.34 -4.29
N SER A 67 3.48 -22.35 -3.53
CA SER A 67 4.89 -22.00 -3.39
C SER A 67 5.67 -23.07 -2.61
N ASP A 68 6.94 -23.24 -2.97
CA ASP A 68 7.84 -24.15 -2.30
C ASP A 68 8.42 -23.52 -1.03
N MET A 69 8.61 -22.18 -1.04
CA MET A 69 9.06 -21.40 0.10
C MET A 69 8.22 -20.13 0.24
N ASN A 70 7.72 -19.86 1.44
CA ASN A 70 6.98 -18.66 1.79
C ASN A 70 7.83 -17.76 2.70
N LEU A 71 8.05 -16.52 2.26
CA LEU A 71 8.84 -15.52 2.95
C LEU A 71 7.89 -14.48 3.56
N THR A 72 7.63 -14.61 4.86
CA THR A 72 6.67 -13.77 5.58
C THR A 72 7.34 -12.53 6.16
N TYR A 73 6.58 -11.43 6.27
CA TYR A 73 7.08 -10.18 6.82
C TYR A 73 6.89 -10.09 8.34
N SER A 74 5.86 -10.76 8.88
CA SER A 74 5.54 -10.74 10.30
C SER A 74 5.35 -12.15 10.88
N ASP A 75 5.35 -12.25 12.22
CA ASP A 75 5.02 -13.48 12.92
C ASP A 75 3.55 -13.84 12.73
N ILE A 76 2.65 -12.85 12.65
CA ILE A 76 1.22 -13.06 12.42
C ILE A 76 1.00 -13.73 11.06
N ALA A 77 1.63 -13.21 10.00
CA ALA A 77 1.56 -13.81 8.67
C ALA A 77 2.07 -15.25 8.66
N ARG A 78 3.16 -15.52 9.40
CA ARG A 78 3.69 -16.88 9.58
C ARG A 78 2.68 -17.79 10.28
N GLU A 79 2.07 -17.32 11.37
CA GLU A 79 1.05 -18.05 12.10
C GLU A 79 -0.18 -18.42 11.24
N TYR A 80 -0.63 -17.52 10.38
CA TYR A 80 -1.71 -17.83 9.45
C TYR A 80 -1.37 -19.00 8.54
N LEU A 81 -0.18 -19.01 7.95
CA LEU A 81 0.26 -20.11 7.08
C LEU A 81 0.37 -21.43 7.83
N LEU A 82 0.89 -21.43 9.07
CA LEU A 82 0.95 -22.61 9.90
C LEU A 82 -0.44 -23.16 10.24
N ARG A 83 -1.39 -22.28 10.58
CA ARG A 83 -2.79 -22.65 10.83
C ARG A 83 -3.52 -23.16 9.60
N GLU A 84 -3.12 -22.73 8.41
CA GLU A 84 -3.61 -23.25 7.14
C GLU A 84 -2.97 -24.57 6.73
N GLY A 85 -2.05 -25.11 7.56
CA GLY A 85 -1.44 -26.42 7.40
C GLY A 85 -0.18 -26.47 6.55
N LEU A 86 0.44 -25.33 6.26
CA LEU A 86 1.72 -25.32 5.54
C LEU A 86 2.86 -25.77 6.48
N PRO A 87 3.85 -26.54 5.96
CA PRO A 87 4.99 -27.01 6.76
C PRO A 87 5.87 -25.87 7.26
N ALA A 88 6.27 -25.93 8.53
CA ALA A 88 7.04 -24.86 9.18
C ALA A 88 8.43 -24.64 8.55
N ASP A 89 9.04 -25.67 7.98
CA ASP A 89 10.32 -25.62 7.28
C ASP A 89 10.26 -24.93 5.91
N ARG A 90 9.04 -24.66 5.41
CA ARG A 90 8.79 -23.92 4.18
C ARG A 90 8.33 -22.49 4.41
N ILE A 91 8.36 -22.01 5.65
CA ILE A 91 7.93 -20.68 6.02
C ILE A 91 9.05 -19.98 6.77
N ILE A 92 9.66 -18.97 6.13
CA ILE A 92 10.78 -18.19 6.71
C ILE A 92 10.31 -16.77 6.95
N LYS A 93 10.42 -16.27 8.19
CA LYS A 93 10.21 -14.84 8.45
C LYS A 93 11.45 -14.06 8.02
N THR A 94 11.32 -13.28 6.97
CA THR A 94 12.39 -12.43 6.44
C THR A 94 12.27 -10.96 6.90
N GLY A 95 11.07 -10.54 7.32
CA GLY A 95 10.74 -9.14 7.43
C GLY A 95 10.48 -8.50 6.06
N SER A 96 10.03 -7.24 6.06
CA SER A 96 9.82 -6.46 4.85
C SER A 96 11.15 -5.87 4.34
N PRO A 97 11.38 -5.83 3.01
CA PRO A 97 12.56 -5.18 2.43
C PRO A 97 12.48 -3.65 2.46
N MET A 98 11.39 -3.06 2.96
CA MET A 98 11.16 -1.61 2.93
C MET A 98 12.24 -0.85 3.72
N PHE A 99 12.70 -1.43 4.85
CA PHE A 99 13.76 -0.81 5.65
C PHE A 99 15.06 -0.66 4.84
N GLU A 100 15.52 -1.72 4.17
CA GLU A 100 16.73 -1.72 3.36
C GLU A 100 16.60 -0.76 2.17
N VAL A 101 15.42 -0.71 1.53
CA VAL A 101 15.15 0.20 0.42
C VAL A 101 15.26 1.65 0.88
N ILE A 102 14.62 2.01 2.01
CA ILE A 102 14.68 3.36 2.57
C ILE A 102 16.12 3.71 2.98
N GLN A 103 16.83 2.81 3.67
CA GLN A 103 18.21 3.05 4.07
C GLN A 103 19.14 3.26 2.87
N LYS A 104 19.01 2.44 1.82
CA LYS A 104 19.77 2.59 0.58
C LYS A 104 19.51 3.93 -0.11
N LYS A 105 18.30 4.47 0.02
CA LYS A 105 17.87 5.73 -0.61
C LYS A 105 17.95 6.94 0.34
N LYS A 106 18.43 6.77 1.55
CA LYS A 106 18.41 7.80 2.59
C LYS A 106 19.00 9.14 2.13
N THR A 107 20.18 9.11 1.53
CA THR A 107 20.85 10.33 1.04
C THR A 107 20.03 11.03 -0.04
N ASP A 108 19.50 10.26 -1.01
CA ASP A 108 18.68 10.80 -2.09
C ASP A 108 17.38 11.42 -1.54
N ILE A 109 16.78 10.78 -0.52
CA ILE A 109 15.58 11.28 0.16
C ILE A 109 15.88 12.58 0.91
N GLU A 110 16.98 12.62 1.65
CA GLU A 110 17.40 13.81 2.40
C GLU A 110 17.72 15.00 1.50
N GLN A 111 18.26 14.76 0.31
CA GLN A 111 18.61 15.79 -0.67
C GLN A 111 17.43 16.25 -1.53
N SER A 112 16.26 15.60 -1.44
CA SER A 112 15.07 16.04 -2.18
C SER A 112 14.67 17.46 -1.79
N ASP A 113 14.42 18.31 -2.78
CA ASP A 113 13.95 19.71 -2.64
C ASP A 113 12.42 19.84 -2.73
N ILE A 114 11.70 18.73 -2.59
CA ILE A 114 10.24 18.70 -2.79
C ILE A 114 9.48 19.69 -1.90
N LEU A 115 9.94 19.92 -0.67
CA LEU A 115 9.29 20.88 0.23
C LEU A 115 9.43 22.32 -0.31
N GLN A 116 10.63 22.68 -0.80
CA GLN A 116 10.87 23.99 -1.40
C GLN A 116 10.05 24.14 -2.69
N THR A 117 10.06 23.11 -3.54
CA THR A 117 9.31 23.08 -4.81
C THR A 117 7.81 23.29 -4.58
N LEU A 118 7.24 22.73 -3.51
CA LEU A 118 5.82 22.87 -3.18
C LEU A 118 5.52 24.05 -2.23
N ALA A 119 6.53 24.81 -1.81
CA ALA A 119 6.44 25.88 -0.81
C ALA A 119 5.76 25.39 0.50
N LEU A 120 6.29 24.32 1.08
CA LEU A 120 5.78 23.69 2.28
C LEU A 120 6.77 23.83 3.45
N GLU A 121 6.23 24.00 4.66
CA GLU A 121 6.98 24.00 5.91
C GLU A 121 6.83 22.63 6.60
N GLU A 122 7.91 22.10 7.17
CA GLU A 122 7.92 20.85 7.92
C GLU A 122 6.89 20.86 9.07
N GLY A 123 6.11 19.80 9.18
CA GLY A 123 5.05 19.64 10.17
C GLY A 123 3.79 20.49 9.94
N ARG A 124 3.72 21.25 8.85
CA ARG A 124 2.62 22.18 8.57
C ARG A 124 1.86 21.86 7.28
N TYR A 125 1.74 20.61 6.96
CA TYR A 125 0.91 20.12 5.83
C TYR A 125 0.52 18.67 6.05
N PHE A 126 -0.51 18.23 5.33
CA PHE A 126 -0.94 16.84 5.28
C PHE A 126 -0.60 16.23 3.93
N VAL A 127 -0.33 14.92 3.91
CA VAL A 127 -0.16 14.14 2.69
C VAL A 127 -1.30 13.13 2.59
N VAL A 128 -1.91 13.03 1.40
CA VAL A 128 -2.98 12.08 1.12
C VAL A 128 -2.64 11.27 -0.12
N SER A 129 -2.76 9.96 0.00
CA SER A 129 -2.57 9.00 -1.10
C SER A 129 -3.77 8.07 -1.16
N ALA A 130 -4.63 8.26 -2.17
CA ALA A 130 -5.80 7.45 -2.40
C ALA A 130 -5.78 6.93 -3.85
N HIS A 131 -5.47 5.64 -4.01
CA HIS A 131 -5.25 5.01 -5.31
C HIS A 131 -6.13 3.78 -5.55
N ARG A 132 -6.72 3.21 -4.49
CA ARG A 132 -7.49 1.99 -4.60
C ARG A 132 -8.81 2.23 -5.34
N GLU A 133 -9.12 1.28 -6.22
CA GLU A 133 -10.33 1.34 -7.05
C GLU A 133 -11.61 1.38 -6.19
N GLU A 134 -11.64 0.70 -5.07
CA GLU A 134 -12.76 0.69 -4.13
C GLU A 134 -13.08 2.08 -3.56
N ASN A 135 -12.06 2.94 -3.36
CA ASN A 135 -12.23 4.31 -2.88
C ASN A 135 -12.60 5.28 -4.01
N ILE A 136 -12.17 4.99 -5.23
CA ILE A 136 -12.30 5.90 -6.37
C ILE A 136 -13.54 5.57 -7.21
N ASN A 137 -13.83 4.28 -7.44
CA ASN A 137 -14.92 3.86 -8.34
C ASN A 137 -16.31 3.91 -7.66
N SER A 138 -16.37 3.85 -6.32
CA SER A 138 -17.61 4.09 -5.59
C SER A 138 -17.89 5.58 -5.52
N SER A 139 -19.02 6.03 -6.08
CA SER A 139 -19.42 7.44 -6.01
C SER A 139 -19.57 7.94 -4.57
N ARG A 140 -20.02 7.09 -3.65
CA ARG A 140 -20.15 7.40 -2.23
C ARG A 140 -18.77 7.59 -1.58
N ASN A 141 -17.90 6.57 -1.67
CA ASN A 141 -16.58 6.62 -1.06
C ASN A 141 -15.76 7.81 -1.57
N PHE A 142 -15.91 8.12 -2.85
CA PHE A 142 -15.23 9.25 -3.46
C PHE A 142 -15.73 10.58 -2.91
N LEU A 143 -17.04 10.76 -2.71
CA LEU A 143 -17.61 11.97 -2.09
C LEU A 143 -17.19 12.07 -0.63
N ASP A 144 -17.25 10.98 0.13
CA ASP A 144 -16.80 10.94 1.53
C ASP A 144 -15.31 11.36 1.64
N LEU A 145 -14.46 10.91 0.70
CA LEU A 145 -13.06 11.34 0.62
C LEU A 145 -12.94 12.86 0.36
N VAL A 146 -13.68 13.40 -0.60
CA VAL A 146 -13.66 14.83 -0.94
C VAL A 146 -14.11 15.68 0.25
N GLU A 147 -15.21 15.31 0.90
CA GLU A 147 -15.72 15.99 2.10
C GLU A 147 -14.69 15.96 3.23
N SER A 148 -14.05 14.81 3.46
CA SER A 148 -13.00 14.66 4.46
C SER A 148 -11.79 15.55 4.19
N LEU A 149 -11.33 15.64 2.93
CA LEU A 149 -10.22 16.51 2.54
C LEU A 149 -10.56 17.98 2.77
N ASN A 150 -11.76 18.42 2.38
CA ASN A 150 -12.23 19.78 2.60
C ASN A 150 -12.32 20.10 4.11
N ALA A 151 -12.81 19.16 4.91
CA ALA A 151 -12.91 19.33 6.37
C ALA A 151 -11.54 19.45 7.04
N ILE A 152 -10.54 18.64 6.62
CA ILE A 152 -9.16 18.76 7.10
C ILE A 152 -8.60 20.14 6.78
N ALA A 153 -8.70 20.58 5.53
CA ALA A 153 -8.22 21.87 5.10
C ALA A 153 -8.89 23.03 5.86
N GLN A 154 -10.21 22.93 6.09
CA GLN A 154 -10.98 23.93 6.84
C GLN A 154 -10.63 23.94 8.34
N LYS A 155 -10.50 22.77 8.98
CA LYS A 155 -10.20 22.67 10.42
C LYS A 155 -8.80 23.14 10.76
N TYR A 156 -7.81 22.67 10.00
CA TYR A 156 -6.39 22.90 10.32
C TYR A 156 -5.78 24.13 9.66
N GLN A 157 -6.42 24.68 8.62
CA GLN A 157 -5.91 25.81 7.82
C GLN A 157 -4.47 25.58 7.32
N LEU A 158 -4.19 24.33 6.89
CA LEU A 158 -2.90 23.86 6.39
C LEU A 158 -3.05 23.24 5.01
N PRO A 159 -1.98 23.28 4.18
CA PRO A 159 -1.98 22.60 2.89
C PRO A 159 -2.27 21.11 3.02
N VAL A 160 -3.07 20.58 2.09
CA VAL A 160 -3.35 19.14 1.94
C VAL A 160 -2.85 18.71 0.57
N ILE A 161 -1.79 17.94 0.53
CA ILE A 161 -1.15 17.48 -0.71
C ILE A 161 -1.72 16.11 -1.06
N VAL A 162 -2.45 16.04 -2.16
CA VAL A 162 -3.12 14.81 -2.62
C VAL A 162 -2.37 14.25 -3.81
N SER A 163 -1.63 13.15 -3.58
CA SER A 163 -1.02 12.36 -4.65
C SER A 163 -2.04 11.37 -5.20
N THR A 164 -2.39 11.49 -6.47
CA THR A 164 -3.44 10.63 -7.04
C THR A 164 -3.17 10.24 -8.50
N HIS A 165 -3.76 9.12 -8.90
CA HIS A 165 -3.60 8.57 -10.25
C HIS A 165 -4.27 9.48 -11.30
N PRO A 166 -3.75 9.55 -12.54
CA PRO A 166 -4.36 10.36 -13.63
C PRO A 166 -5.84 10.09 -13.92
N ARG A 167 -6.32 8.85 -13.66
CA ARG A 167 -7.75 8.52 -13.77
C ARG A 167 -8.60 9.29 -12.78
N THR A 168 -8.14 9.40 -11.54
CA THR A 168 -8.83 10.14 -10.47
C THR A 168 -8.87 11.63 -10.79
N LEU A 169 -7.77 12.19 -11.32
CA LEU A 169 -7.74 13.57 -11.79
C LEU A 169 -8.80 13.85 -12.87
N LYS A 170 -8.93 12.93 -13.85
CA LYS A 170 -9.97 13.05 -14.89
C LYS A 170 -11.39 12.99 -14.32
N MET A 171 -11.61 12.11 -13.34
CA MET A 171 -12.91 11.97 -12.69
C MET A 171 -13.27 13.22 -11.87
N ILE A 172 -12.33 13.77 -11.12
CA ILE A 172 -12.50 15.03 -10.39
C ILE A 172 -12.93 16.14 -11.36
N ALA A 173 -12.19 16.31 -12.46
CA ALA A 173 -12.49 17.31 -13.47
C ALA A 173 -13.87 17.13 -14.12
N SER A 174 -14.28 15.87 -14.37
CA SER A 174 -15.58 15.56 -15.00
C SER A 174 -16.79 15.79 -14.10
N LYS A 175 -16.61 15.73 -12.77
CA LYS A 175 -17.70 15.87 -11.78
C LYS A 175 -17.87 17.32 -11.29
N GLY A 176 -17.04 18.26 -11.72
CA GLY A 176 -17.11 19.67 -11.29
C GLY A 176 -16.94 19.83 -9.76
N ILE A 177 -16.11 19.00 -9.14
CA ILE A 177 -15.92 19.01 -7.69
C ILE A 177 -15.07 20.21 -7.29
N GLU A 178 -15.57 20.99 -6.34
CA GLU A 178 -14.85 22.11 -5.76
C GLU A 178 -14.05 21.67 -4.54
N PHE A 179 -12.78 22.00 -4.52
CA PHE A 179 -11.87 21.77 -3.40
C PHE A 179 -11.53 23.08 -2.70
N ASN A 180 -11.30 22.99 -1.40
CA ASN A 180 -10.70 24.08 -0.65
C ASN A 180 -9.37 24.52 -1.31
N PRO A 181 -9.07 25.82 -1.43
CA PRO A 181 -7.83 26.32 -2.06
C PRO A 181 -6.53 25.77 -1.46
N LEU A 182 -6.56 25.29 -0.23
CA LEU A 182 -5.42 24.65 0.44
C LEU A 182 -5.17 23.20 -0.05
N ILE A 183 -6.09 22.60 -0.79
CA ILE A 183 -5.93 21.24 -1.34
C ILE A 183 -5.20 21.32 -2.68
N LYS A 184 -4.02 20.73 -2.73
CA LYS A 184 -3.19 20.64 -3.94
C LYS A 184 -3.20 19.22 -4.45
N ILE A 185 -3.91 18.99 -5.56
CA ILE A 185 -4.00 17.67 -6.19
C ILE A 185 -2.91 17.56 -7.24
N MET A 186 -2.11 16.51 -7.19
CA MET A 186 -0.96 16.32 -8.04
C MET A 186 -0.80 14.89 -8.55
N LYS A 187 -0.03 14.73 -9.61
CA LYS A 187 0.37 13.41 -10.11
C LYS A 187 1.27 12.70 -9.09
N PRO A 188 1.35 11.36 -9.14
CA PRO A 188 2.28 10.61 -8.30
C PRO A 188 3.70 11.15 -8.43
N LEU A 189 4.35 11.31 -7.30
CA LEU A 189 5.75 11.73 -7.19
C LEU A 189 6.68 10.52 -7.35
N GLY A 190 7.96 10.79 -7.60
CA GLY A 190 9.00 9.79 -7.47
C GLY A 190 9.18 9.33 -6.02
N PHE A 191 9.77 8.15 -5.84
CA PHE A 191 9.92 7.52 -4.52
C PHE A 191 10.58 8.44 -3.49
N ASN A 192 11.74 9.03 -3.83
CA ASN A 192 12.51 9.86 -2.90
C ASN A 192 11.73 11.10 -2.44
N ASP A 193 11.07 11.79 -3.38
CA ASP A 193 10.26 12.98 -3.11
C ASP A 193 9.05 12.63 -2.26
N TYR A 194 8.39 11.52 -2.58
CA TYR A 194 7.21 11.09 -1.85
C TYR A 194 7.55 10.69 -0.40
N VAL A 195 8.62 9.90 -0.20
CA VAL A 195 9.08 9.53 1.14
C VAL A 195 9.52 10.76 1.96
N LYS A 196 10.22 11.72 1.33
CA LYS A 196 10.56 12.99 1.98
C LYS A 196 9.30 13.75 2.41
N LEU A 197 8.32 13.83 1.51
CA LEU A 197 7.06 14.53 1.77
C LEU A 197 6.28 13.89 2.93
N GLN A 198 6.21 12.55 2.98
CA GLN A 198 5.58 11.82 4.08
C GLN A 198 6.29 12.07 5.42
N SER A 199 7.61 11.88 5.44
CA SER A 199 8.42 11.95 6.66
C SER A 199 8.41 13.32 7.34
N LYS A 200 8.13 14.40 6.58
CA LYS A 200 8.11 15.79 7.04
C LYS A 200 6.70 16.36 7.18
N SER A 201 5.67 15.55 6.95
CA SER A 201 4.27 15.99 7.10
C SER A 201 3.81 16.05 8.56
N LYS A 202 2.70 16.74 8.81
CA LYS A 202 1.97 16.68 10.08
C LYS A 202 1.35 15.31 10.30
N ALA A 203 0.75 14.75 9.26
CA ALA A 203 0.25 13.38 9.20
C ALA A 203 0.05 12.95 7.73
N VAL A 204 0.04 11.64 7.51
CA VAL A 204 -0.23 11.00 6.23
C VAL A 204 -1.54 10.22 6.30
N LEU A 205 -2.40 10.38 5.30
CA LEU A 205 -3.60 9.57 5.10
C LEU A 205 -3.39 8.71 3.85
N SER A 206 -3.47 7.39 3.97
CA SER A 206 -3.19 6.51 2.82
C SER A 206 -4.05 5.26 2.81
N ASP A 207 -4.39 4.79 1.60
CA ASP A 207 -4.98 3.47 1.35
C ASP A 207 -3.94 2.43 0.90
N SER A 208 -2.66 2.77 0.94
CA SER A 208 -1.57 1.85 0.62
C SER A 208 -1.36 0.80 1.72
N GLY A 209 -1.04 -0.44 1.32
CA GLY A 209 -0.63 -1.49 2.27
C GLY A 209 0.72 -1.22 2.94
N THR A 210 1.61 -0.43 2.32
CA THR A 210 2.96 -0.15 2.85
C THR A 210 3.00 0.98 3.86
N ILE A 211 1.88 1.72 4.06
CA ILE A 211 1.85 2.88 4.96
C ILE A 211 2.28 2.54 6.40
N SER A 212 1.93 1.35 6.86
CA SER A 212 2.30 0.88 8.20
C SER A 212 3.81 0.68 8.35
N GLU A 213 4.44 0.07 7.35
CA GLU A 213 5.89 -0.13 7.32
C GLU A 213 6.61 1.22 7.22
N GLU A 214 6.18 2.06 6.27
CA GLU A 214 6.77 3.38 6.06
C GLU A 214 6.66 4.26 7.31
N SER A 215 5.49 4.30 7.97
CA SER A 215 5.29 5.10 9.17
C SER A 215 6.12 4.58 10.35
N SER A 216 6.23 3.26 10.51
CA SER A 216 7.04 2.64 11.56
C SER A 216 8.54 2.90 11.36
N ILE A 217 9.04 2.79 10.11
CA ILE A 217 10.45 2.99 9.79
C ILE A 217 10.86 4.48 9.89
N LEU A 218 10.00 5.37 9.42
CA LEU A 218 10.28 6.80 9.29
C LEU A 218 9.78 7.64 10.47
N GLY A 219 8.93 7.07 11.35
CA GLY A 219 8.44 7.72 12.56
C GLY A 219 7.38 8.81 12.32
N PHE A 220 6.70 8.84 11.18
CA PHE A 220 5.63 9.80 10.94
C PHE A 220 4.25 9.26 11.36
N LYS A 221 3.31 10.15 11.66
CA LYS A 221 1.94 9.80 12.02
C LYS A 221 1.14 9.45 10.77
N ALA A 222 0.41 8.34 10.81
CA ALA A 222 -0.37 7.87 9.67
C ALA A 222 -1.78 7.39 10.04
N LEU A 223 -2.73 7.66 9.16
CA LEU A 223 -4.07 7.11 9.18
C LEU A 223 -4.29 6.24 7.93
N ASN A 224 -4.82 5.04 8.12
CA ASN A 224 -5.24 4.19 7.03
C ASN A 224 -6.71 4.48 6.69
N ILE A 225 -6.96 4.96 5.46
CA ILE A 225 -8.28 5.34 4.96
C ILE A 225 -8.96 4.19 4.18
N ARG A 226 -8.76 2.94 4.62
CA ARG A 226 -9.37 1.74 4.07
C ARG A 226 -10.49 1.22 4.95
N GLN A 227 -11.40 0.46 4.34
CA GLN A 227 -12.44 -0.30 5.05
C GLN A 227 -11.99 -1.73 5.39
N ALA A 228 -11.01 -2.29 4.67
CA ALA A 228 -10.44 -3.61 4.90
C ALA A 228 -8.94 -3.54 5.11
N HIS A 229 -8.40 -4.35 6.00
CA HIS A 229 -6.99 -4.36 6.37
C HIS A 229 -6.36 -5.73 6.07
N GLU A 230 -5.18 -5.71 5.45
CA GLU A 230 -4.44 -6.92 5.04
C GLU A 230 -3.26 -7.24 5.96
N ARG A 231 -2.90 -6.31 6.84
CA ARG A 231 -1.73 -6.39 7.72
C ARG A 231 -2.12 -6.06 9.15
N PRO A 232 -2.66 -7.03 9.90
CA PRO A 232 -3.13 -6.82 11.27
C PRO A 232 -2.03 -6.37 12.23
N GLU A 233 -0.77 -6.75 11.98
CA GLU A 233 0.38 -6.32 12.76
C GLU A 233 0.56 -4.80 12.84
N ALA A 234 0.17 -4.08 11.80
CA ALA A 234 0.24 -2.62 11.79
C ALA A 234 -0.70 -1.97 12.80
N MET A 235 -1.80 -2.62 13.11
CA MET A 235 -2.77 -2.16 14.12
C MET A 235 -2.36 -2.60 15.51
N GLU A 236 -1.81 -3.80 15.66
CA GLU A 236 -1.33 -4.30 16.95
C GLU A 236 -0.15 -3.49 17.47
N GLU A 237 0.78 -3.09 16.60
CA GLU A 237 1.92 -2.24 16.93
C GLU A 237 1.55 -0.74 17.05
N ALA A 238 0.27 -0.39 16.89
CA ALA A 238 -0.27 0.98 17.02
C ALA A 238 0.46 2.05 16.16
N SER A 239 1.10 1.64 15.07
CA SER A 239 1.81 2.55 14.18
C SER A 239 0.88 3.30 13.25
N VAL A 240 -0.30 2.72 12.94
CA VAL A 240 -1.30 3.28 12.03
C VAL A 240 -2.70 3.01 12.57
N MET A 241 -3.56 4.03 12.58
CA MET A 241 -4.97 3.89 12.92
C MET A 241 -5.80 3.73 11.65
N MET A 242 -6.70 2.73 11.62
CA MET A 242 -7.66 2.54 10.52
C MET A 242 -8.93 3.34 10.81
N VAL A 243 -9.21 4.34 9.97
CA VAL A 243 -10.33 5.27 10.17
C VAL A 243 -11.39 5.19 9.07
N GLY A 244 -11.08 4.54 7.93
CA GLY A 244 -11.97 4.57 6.77
C GLY A 244 -12.01 5.95 6.09
N LEU A 245 -13.11 6.26 5.40
CA LEU A 245 -13.28 7.50 4.64
C LEU A 245 -14.23 8.50 5.30
N GLU A 246 -14.88 8.13 6.40
CA GLU A 246 -15.84 9.01 7.08
C GLU A 246 -15.14 10.20 7.72
N GLN A 247 -15.60 11.41 7.40
CA GLN A 247 -15.03 12.68 7.84
C GLN A 247 -14.82 12.73 9.36
N GLU A 248 -15.83 12.34 10.15
CA GLU A 248 -15.79 12.40 11.62
C GLU A 248 -14.66 11.54 12.18
N ARG A 249 -14.52 10.30 11.67
CA ARG A 249 -13.47 9.37 12.10
C ARG A 249 -12.08 9.83 11.70
N ILE A 250 -11.94 10.39 10.51
CA ILE A 250 -10.65 10.96 10.06
C ILE A 250 -10.25 12.14 10.96
N LEU A 251 -11.17 13.07 11.23
CA LEU A 251 -10.90 14.21 12.09
C LEU A 251 -10.58 13.80 13.54
N GLN A 252 -11.26 12.77 14.07
CA GLN A 252 -10.96 12.20 15.38
C GLN A 252 -9.58 11.54 15.40
N GLY A 253 -9.21 10.80 14.36
CA GLY A 253 -7.89 10.16 14.27
C GLY A 253 -6.73 11.14 14.12
N LEU A 254 -6.99 12.40 13.71
CA LEU A 254 -5.99 13.46 13.60
C LEU A 254 -5.81 14.27 14.88
N GLU A 255 -6.66 14.13 15.88
CA GLU A 255 -6.54 14.72 17.22
C GLU A 255 -5.57 13.93 18.09
#